data_1ec2800866f8c695d34057aaa3cf6c65
#
_entry.id   1ec2800866f8c695d34057aaa3cf6c65
#
_cell.length_a   1.000
_cell.length_b   1.000
_cell.length_c   1.000
_cell.angle_alpha   90.00
_cell.angle_beta   90.00
_cell.angle_gamma   90.00
#
_symmetry.space_group_name_H-M   'P 1'
#
loop_
_entity.id
_entity.type
_entity.pdbx_description
1 polymer ?
#
loop_
_entity_poly.entity_id
_entity_poly.type
_entity_poly.pdbx_seq_one_letter_code
_entity_poly.pdbx_strand_id
1 'polypeptide(L)'
;MRTGVVFFLTGLSLAVAACGSSGGPATPKTNPQDGPPAGYPDGHATVPAAGQAEDVSSPTTVVGTGTAASCTGDAFVAAVAAGGVITFDCGPDPTTIVLTQTAKVFNDKGTKLVIDGGNKVTLSGGGKVRILYMATCDQAQVYPPGPGDCNTNPGVQLVVQNITFVDGNAKGIPEGGNNGAGGGAIHAQGGSLKVVNARFFNNVCDDLGSDLGGGAIRKLDYLVAAGAGPARPVWIVNSTFGGKPGLGNSCANGGALSSIGVSWNIINTLLSENTAVGHGANSGNGGNGGAIYNDGNEIVLNVTSSLLENNKANEGGSAIFFVSNNKTGSITITDSLTRGNPRGTFETPDLPGFYVIAKQPAQIVNSQIMR
;
A
#
# COMPACT_ATOMS: atom_id res chain seq x y z
N MET A 1 60.48 -19.03 -60.83
CA MET A 1 60.03 -19.56 -59.55
C MET A 1 59.91 -18.42 -58.55
N ARG A 2 58.73 -17.97 -58.30
CA ARG A 2 58.44 -16.97 -57.23
C ARG A 2 57.24 -17.50 -56.42
N THR A 3 57.51 -17.90 -55.20
CA THR A 3 56.58 -18.39 -54.23
C THR A 3 55.82 -17.22 -53.60
N GLY A 4 54.49 -17.16 -53.81
CA GLY A 4 53.63 -16.19 -53.16
C GLY A 4 53.13 -16.75 -51.83
N VAL A 5 53.32 -15.97 -50.79
CA VAL A 5 52.77 -16.24 -49.40
C VAL A 5 51.43 -15.57 -49.33
N VAL A 6 50.39 -16.37 -49.05
CA VAL A 6 49.01 -15.89 -48.76
C VAL A 6 48.86 -15.75 -47.25
N PHE A 7 48.60 -14.51 -46.76
CA PHE A 7 48.20 -14.26 -45.36
C PHE A 7 46.70 -14.40 -45.25
N PHE A 8 46.23 -15.31 -44.39
CA PHE A 8 44.85 -15.36 -43.92
C PHE A 8 44.69 -14.42 -42.71
N LEU A 9 43.91 -13.35 -42.86
CA LEU A 9 43.42 -12.56 -41.74
C LEU A 9 42.14 -13.23 -41.16
N THR A 10 42.25 -13.80 -39.98
CA THR A 10 41.09 -14.23 -39.22
C THR A 10 40.53 -13.02 -38.48
N GLY A 11 39.39 -12.52 -38.93
CA GLY A 11 38.64 -11.49 -38.24
C GLY A 11 37.94 -12.04 -37.02
N LEU A 12 38.35 -11.57 -35.85
CA LEU A 12 37.68 -11.87 -34.58
C LEU A 12 36.50 -10.90 -34.40
N SER A 13 35.27 -11.38 -34.67
CA SER A 13 34.04 -10.62 -34.41
C SER A 13 33.73 -10.68 -32.93
N LEU A 14 33.93 -9.55 -32.22
CA LEU A 14 33.37 -9.37 -30.85
C LEU A 14 31.86 -9.23 -30.97
N ALA A 15 31.12 -10.22 -30.54
CA ALA A 15 29.68 -10.10 -30.28
C ALA A 15 29.51 -9.38 -28.96
N VAL A 16 29.08 -8.12 -28.99
CA VAL A 16 28.59 -7.38 -27.85
C VAL A 16 27.20 -7.93 -27.50
N ALA A 17 27.12 -8.75 -26.47
CA ALA A 17 25.84 -9.16 -25.91
C ALA A 17 25.20 -7.95 -25.24
N ALA A 18 24.22 -7.31 -25.86
CA ALA A 18 23.34 -6.35 -25.25
C ALA A 18 22.46 -7.11 -24.24
N CYS A 19 22.74 -6.98 -22.95
CA CYS A 19 21.80 -7.35 -21.89
C CYS A 19 20.60 -6.40 -21.93
N GLY A 20 19.65 -6.70 -22.82
CA GLY A 20 18.32 -6.12 -22.77
C GLY A 20 17.58 -6.74 -21.59
N SER A 21 17.42 -6.01 -20.49
CA SER A 21 16.46 -6.35 -19.46
C SER A 21 15.05 -6.14 -20.00
N SER A 22 14.52 -7.15 -20.69
CA SER A 22 13.09 -7.24 -20.95
C SER A 22 12.40 -7.51 -19.61
N GLY A 23 12.01 -6.46 -18.91
CA GLY A 23 11.10 -6.57 -17.76
C GLY A 23 9.74 -7.02 -18.28
N GLY A 24 9.57 -8.33 -18.46
CA GLY A 24 8.24 -8.92 -18.59
C GLY A 24 7.44 -8.66 -17.31
N PRO A 25 6.11 -8.73 -17.37
CA PRO A 25 5.28 -8.58 -16.17
C PRO A 25 5.75 -9.55 -15.09
N ALA A 26 5.95 -9.04 -13.88
CA ALA A 26 6.40 -9.86 -12.75
C ALA A 26 5.49 -11.08 -12.60
N THR A 27 6.08 -12.27 -12.50
CA THR A 27 5.30 -13.49 -12.28
C THR A 27 4.61 -13.38 -10.92
N PRO A 28 3.28 -13.61 -10.84
CA PRO A 28 2.54 -13.56 -9.59
C PRO A 28 3.17 -14.48 -8.53
N LYS A 29 3.23 -13.99 -7.28
CA LYS A 29 3.73 -14.80 -6.15
C LYS A 29 2.70 -15.85 -5.80
N THR A 30 3.11 -17.09 -5.69
CA THR A 30 2.23 -18.23 -5.41
C THR A 30 2.42 -18.80 -4.01
N ASN A 31 3.47 -18.38 -3.30
CA ASN A 31 3.78 -18.82 -1.94
C ASN A 31 3.72 -17.62 -0.97
N PRO A 32 2.86 -17.64 0.07
CA PRO A 32 2.79 -16.57 1.06
C PRO A 32 4.08 -16.38 1.88
N GLN A 33 5.01 -17.33 1.85
CA GLN A 33 6.32 -17.20 2.49
C GLN A 33 7.37 -16.53 1.59
N ASP A 34 7.07 -16.29 0.32
CA ASP A 34 7.95 -15.51 -0.55
C ASP A 34 7.98 -14.04 -0.08
N GLY A 35 9.18 -13.51 0.07
CA GLY A 35 9.37 -12.15 0.56
C GLY A 35 9.71 -12.05 2.05
N PRO A 36 10.01 -10.83 2.54
CA PRO A 36 10.35 -10.61 3.93
C PRO A 36 9.16 -10.84 4.86
N PRO A 37 9.41 -11.08 6.17
CA PRO A 37 8.34 -11.17 7.16
C PRO A 37 7.58 -9.83 7.28
N ALA A 38 6.44 -9.86 7.97
CA ALA A 38 5.72 -8.66 8.32
C ALA A 38 6.48 -7.86 9.40
N GLY A 39 6.54 -6.55 9.22
CA GLY A 39 7.13 -5.61 10.16
C GLY A 39 8.61 -5.32 9.93
N TYR A 40 9.09 -4.28 10.59
CA TYR A 40 10.50 -3.94 10.70
C TYR A 40 11.14 -4.80 11.79
N PRO A 41 12.18 -5.62 11.48
CA PRO A 41 12.76 -6.55 12.48
C PRO A 41 13.28 -5.87 13.74
N ASP A 42 13.80 -4.64 13.62
CA ASP A 42 14.30 -3.85 14.74
C ASP A 42 13.23 -2.93 15.35
N GLY A 43 11.99 -3.00 14.86
CA GLY A 43 10.85 -2.25 15.41
C GLY A 43 10.50 -2.73 16.82
N HIS A 44 10.48 -1.79 17.78
CA HIS A 44 10.36 -2.11 19.21
C HIS A 44 9.35 -1.22 19.95
N ALA A 45 8.61 -0.39 19.22
CA ALA A 45 7.60 0.46 19.85
C ALA A 45 6.45 -0.38 20.40
N THR A 46 5.99 -0.03 21.60
CA THR A 46 4.77 -0.60 22.16
C THR A 46 3.56 -0.17 21.33
N VAL A 47 2.78 -1.14 20.89
CA VAL A 47 1.58 -0.88 20.08
C VAL A 47 0.41 -0.54 21.00
N PRO A 48 -0.20 0.66 20.86
CA PRO A 48 -1.40 1.03 21.62
C PRO A 48 -2.57 0.08 21.32
N ALA A 49 -3.52 -0.02 22.26
CA ALA A 49 -4.68 -0.91 22.12
C ALA A 49 -5.45 -0.72 20.80
N ALA A 50 -5.60 0.53 20.33
CA ALA A 50 -6.26 0.82 19.06
C ALA A 50 -5.54 0.25 17.82
N GLY A 51 -4.23 0.01 17.91
CA GLY A 51 -3.39 -0.56 16.85
C GLY A 51 -3.20 -2.07 16.95
N GLN A 52 -3.69 -2.73 18.00
CA GLN A 52 -3.54 -4.18 18.17
C GLN A 52 -4.47 -4.96 17.25
N ALA A 53 -4.11 -6.22 16.99
CA ALA A 53 -4.97 -7.15 16.25
C ALA A 53 -6.31 -7.36 16.96
N GLU A 54 -7.35 -7.63 16.19
CA GLU A 54 -8.67 -7.98 16.71
C GLU A 54 -8.71 -9.44 17.15
N ASP A 55 -9.55 -9.74 18.13
CA ASP A 55 -9.86 -11.13 18.50
C ASP A 55 -10.69 -11.80 17.40
N VAL A 56 -10.24 -12.96 16.96
CA VAL A 56 -10.89 -13.77 15.92
C VAL A 56 -11.25 -15.18 16.40
N SER A 57 -11.32 -15.39 17.71
CA SER A 57 -11.65 -16.68 18.32
C SER A 57 -13.08 -17.16 18.01
N SER A 58 -13.97 -16.24 17.58
CA SER A 58 -15.34 -16.51 17.20
C SER A 58 -15.63 -15.96 15.79
N PRO A 59 -15.11 -16.59 14.72
CA PRO A 59 -15.31 -16.11 13.35
C PRO A 59 -16.76 -16.21 12.92
N THR A 60 -17.23 -15.20 12.18
CA THR A 60 -18.55 -15.24 11.52
C THR A 60 -18.54 -16.16 10.31
N THR A 61 -17.42 -16.16 9.59
CA THR A 61 -17.22 -16.97 8.37
C THR A 61 -15.82 -17.57 8.36
N VAL A 62 -15.74 -18.86 8.04
CA VAL A 62 -14.48 -19.55 7.77
C VAL A 62 -14.43 -19.86 6.27
N VAL A 63 -13.44 -19.33 5.58
CA VAL A 63 -13.19 -19.63 4.16
C VAL A 63 -12.38 -20.91 4.05
N GLY A 64 -12.93 -21.91 3.37
CA GLY A 64 -12.32 -23.25 3.23
C GLY A 64 -12.84 -24.28 4.21
N THR A 65 -12.39 -25.52 4.02
CA THR A 65 -12.83 -26.71 4.75
C THR A 65 -11.65 -27.68 4.99
N GLY A 66 -10.49 -27.16 5.37
CA GLY A 66 -9.31 -27.96 5.72
C GLY A 66 -8.36 -28.30 4.56
N THR A 67 -8.59 -27.78 3.36
CA THR A 67 -7.69 -28.01 2.21
C THR A 67 -7.46 -26.73 1.41
N ALA A 68 -6.28 -26.60 0.78
CA ALA A 68 -5.96 -25.45 -0.07
C ALA A 68 -6.96 -25.28 -1.23
N ALA A 69 -7.44 -26.38 -1.82
CA ALA A 69 -8.40 -26.34 -2.92
C ALA A 69 -9.79 -25.82 -2.51
N SER A 70 -10.15 -25.89 -1.23
CA SER A 70 -11.41 -25.36 -0.71
C SER A 70 -11.39 -23.84 -0.47
N CYS A 71 -10.20 -23.22 -0.43
CA CYS A 71 -10.01 -21.79 -0.28
C CYS A 71 -10.01 -21.11 -1.64
N THR A 72 -11.18 -20.76 -2.15
CA THR A 72 -11.33 -20.15 -3.48
C THR A 72 -11.52 -18.63 -3.40
N GLY A 73 -11.18 -17.93 -4.50
CA GLY A 73 -11.43 -16.49 -4.64
C GLY A 73 -12.91 -16.15 -4.47
N ASP A 74 -13.81 -16.94 -5.04
CA ASP A 74 -15.26 -16.70 -4.95
C ASP A 74 -15.78 -16.86 -3.52
N ALA A 75 -15.28 -17.86 -2.77
CA ALA A 75 -15.64 -18.04 -1.36
C ALA A 75 -15.16 -16.84 -0.50
N PHE A 76 -13.95 -16.33 -0.76
CA PHE A 76 -13.46 -15.12 -0.11
C PHE A 76 -14.29 -13.87 -0.46
N VAL A 77 -14.59 -13.66 -1.74
CA VAL A 77 -15.42 -12.52 -2.19
C VAL A 77 -16.80 -12.57 -1.52
N ALA A 78 -17.43 -13.75 -1.45
CA ALA A 78 -18.72 -13.93 -0.78
C ALA A 78 -18.62 -13.65 0.74
N ALA A 79 -17.55 -14.10 1.40
CA ALA A 79 -17.32 -13.82 2.82
C ALA A 79 -17.17 -12.32 3.10
N VAL A 80 -16.39 -11.60 2.28
CA VAL A 80 -16.23 -10.14 2.42
C VAL A 80 -17.57 -9.42 2.23
N ALA A 81 -18.37 -9.84 1.25
CA ALA A 81 -19.70 -9.28 1.02
C ALA A 81 -20.69 -9.55 2.16
N ALA A 82 -20.52 -10.64 2.89
CA ALA A 82 -21.34 -10.98 4.06
C ALA A 82 -20.94 -10.18 5.32
N GLY A 83 -19.68 -9.71 5.41
CA GLY A 83 -19.18 -8.95 6.56
C GLY A 83 -18.78 -9.80 7.76
N GLY A 84 -18.51 -9.15 8.91
CA GLY A 84 -18.18 -9.80 10.16
C GLY A 84 -16.70 -10.18 10.31
N VAL A 85 -16.40 -11.28 11.01
CA VAL A 85 -15.03 -11.78 11.24
C VAL A 85 -14.77 -12.97 10.33
N ILE A 86 -13.78 -12.84 9.46
CA ILE A 86 -13.40 -13.84 8.45
C ILE A 86 -12.05 -14.46 8.81
N THR A 87 -12.04 -15.79 8.91
CA THR A 87 -10.82 -16.59 9.04
C THR A 87 -10.75 -17.63 7.92
N PHE A 88 -9.67 -18.41 7.86
CA PHE A 88 -9.44 -19.37 6.78
C PHE A 88 -9.09 -20.75 7.35
N ASP A 89 -9.65 -21.78 6.73
CA ASP A 89 -9.28 -23.18 6.93
C ASP A 89 -8.85 -23.81 5.61
N CYS A 90 -7.63 -23.47 5.19
CA CYS A 90 -7.03 -23.91 3.92
C CYS A 90 -6.05 -25.08 4.10
N GLY A 91 -6.06 -25.70 5.28
CA GLY A 91 -5.09 -26.74 5.63
C GLY A 91 -3.84 -26.21 6.33
N PRO A 92 -2.86 -27.11 6.59
CA PRO A 92 -1.69 -26.78 7.40
C PRO A 92 -0.68 -25.89 6.67
N ASP A 93 -0.64 -25.95 5.34
CA ASP A 93 0.39 -25.31 4.52
C ASP A 93 -0.01 -23.88 4.11
N PRO A 94 0.98 -23.02 3.81
CA PRO A 94 0.75 -21.71 3.22
C PRO A 94 -0.05 -21.81 1.91
N THR A 95 -1.08 -20.95 1.77
CA THR A 95 -2.00 -21.01 0.62
C THR A 95 -2.15 -19.64 -0.03
N THR A 96 -2.10 -19.61 -1.36
CA THR A 96 -2.42 -18.43 -2.17
C THR A 96 -3.81 -18.58 -2.78
N ILE A 97 -4.67 -17.60 -2.51
CA ILE A 97 -6.02 -17.47 -3.09
C ILE A 97 -5.94 -16.41 -4.19
N VAL A 98 -6.11 -16.83 -5.44
CA VAL A 98 -6.12 -15.90 -6.59
C VAL A 98 -7.54 -15.43 -6.84
N LEU A 99 -7.73 -14.11 -6.88
CA LEU A 99 -9.02 -13.50 -7.15
C LEU A 99 -9.20 -13.25 -8.64
N THR A 100 -10.42 -13.47 -9.12
CA THR A 100 -10.87 -13.12 -10.47
C THR A 100 -11.73 -11.86 -10.50
N GLN A 101 -12.14 -11.38 -9.32
CA GLN A 101 -12.93 -10.17 -9.12
C GLN A 101 -12.56 -9.51 -7.79
N THR A 102 -12.80 -8.21 -7.69
CA THR A 102 -12.57 -7.42 -6.47
C THR A 102 -13.54 -7.85 -5.35
N ALA A 103 -13.03 -8.11 -4.16
CA ALA A 103 -13.86 -8.31 -2.98
C ALA A 103 -14.38 -6.96 -2.45
N LYS A 104 -15.70 -6.78 -2.42
CA LYS A 104 -16.36 -5.52 -2.10
C LYS A 104 -16.99 -5.55 -0.72
N VAL A 105 -16.68 -4.54 0.10
CA VAL A 105 -17.22 -4.36 1.45
C VAL A 105 -18.55 -3.63 1.36
N PHE A 106 -19.61 -4.19 1.90
CA PHE A 106 -20.94 -3.57 1.92
C PHE A 106 -21.17 -2.83 3.24
N ASN A 107 -21.72 -1.62 3.17
CA ASN A 107 -21.88 -0.72 4.32
C ASN A 107 -23.02 -1.12 5.27
N ASP A 108 -23.91 -2.00 4.85
CA ASP A 108 -25.06 -2.50 5.62
C ASP A 108 -24.78 -3.84 6.37
N LYS A 109 -23.56 -4.36 6.29
CA LYS A 109 -23.14 -5.66 6.88
C LYS A 109 -22.43 -5.52 8.24
N GLY A 110 -22.84 -4.52 9.01
CA GLY A 110 -22.27 -4.27 10.34
C GLY A 110 -21.25 -3.12 10.35
N THR A 111 -20.71 -2.84 11.52
CA THR A 111 -19.81 -1.70 11.77
C THR A 111 -18.33 -2.08 11.65
N LYS A 112 -18.02 -3.37 11.59
CA LYS A 112 -16.64 -3.89 11.52
C LYS A 112 -16.56 -5.12 10.60
N LEU A 113 -15.54 -5.15 9.77
CA LEU A 113 -15.11 -6.32 9.00
C LEU A 113 -13.67 -6.63 9.37
N VAL A 114 -13.40 -7.85 9.84
CA VAL A 114 -12.06 -8.35 10.17
C VAL A 114 -11.70 -9.48 9.22
N ILE A 115 -10.52 -9.40 8.61
CA ILE A 115 -9.97 -10.47 7.76
C ILE A 115 -8.63 -10.90 8.37
N ASP A 116 -8.58 -12.13 8.87
CA ASP A 116 -7.38 -12.72 9.47
C ASP A 116 -6.87 -13.91 8.66
N GLY A 117 -5.69 -13.75 8.05
CA GLY A 117 -5.05 -14.80 7.25
C GLY A 117 -4.28 -15.85 8.03
N GLY A 118 -4.22 -15.76 9.37
CA GLY A 118 -3.50 -16.71 10.22
C GLY A 118 -2.00 -16.83 9.91
N ASN A 119 -1.39 -15.82 9.29
CA ASN A 119 -0.02 -15.81 8.77
C ASN A 119 0.27 -16.89 7.68
N LYS A 120 -0.76 -17.48 7.11
CA LYS A 120 -0.64 -18.54 6.10
C LYS A 120 -1.27 -18.18 4.76
N VAL A 121 -2.18 -17.20 4.74
CA VAL A 121 -2.94 -16.87 3.54
C VAL A 121 -2.31 -15.69 2.80
N THR A 122 -2.17 -15.87 1.49
CA THR A 122 -1.89 -14.81 0.51
C THR A 122 -3.12 -14.60 -0.37
N LEU A 123 -3.60 -13.37 -0.43
CA LEU A 123 -4.60 -12.93 -1.41
C LEU A 123 -3.86 -12.33 -2.61
N SER A 124 -4.10 -12.85 -3.80
CA SER A 124 -3.49 -12.37 -5.03
C SER A 124 -4.53 -11.78 -5.97
N GLY A 125 -4.29 -10.58 -6.47
CA GLY A 125 -5.07 -9.99 -7.56
C GLY A 125 -4.72 -10.58 -8.93
N GLY A 126 -3.73 -11.50 -9.02
CA GLY A 126 -3.28 -12.12 -10.26
C GLY A 126 -2.75 -11.13 -11.29
N GLY A 127 -2.38 -9.92 -10.87
CA GLY A 127 -2.00 -8.81 -11.75
C GLY A 127 -3.17 -8.23 -12.56
N LYS A 128 -4.42 -8.56 -12.23
CA LYS A 128 -5.61 -8.22 -13.03
C LYS A 128 -6.67 -7.43 -12.27
N VAL A 129 -6.84 -7.68 -10.98
CA VAL A 129 -7.92 -7.06 -10.20
C VAL A 129 -7.37 -6.39 -8.94
N ARG A 130 -8.04 -5.34 -8.49
CA ARG A 130 -7.92 -4.84 -7.13
C ARG A 130 -8.37 -5.93 -6.16
N ILE A 131 -7.72 -6.08 -5.01
CA ILE A 131 -8.07 -7.18 -4.08
C ILE A 131 -9.28 -6.79 -3.22
N LEU A 132 -9.23 -5.64 -2.52
CA LEU A 132 -10.30 -5.16 -1.64
C LEU A 132 -10.76 -3.75 -2.02
N TYR A 133 -12.08 -3.54 -1.97
CA TYR A 133 -12.70 -2.25 -2.20
C TYR A 133 -13.76 -1.95 -1.13
N MET A 134 -13.60 -0.81 -0.45
CA MET A 134 -14.55 -0.25 0.49
C MET A 134 -14.81 1.21 0.14
N ALA A 135 -16.05 1.59 -0.08
CA ALA A 135 -16.43 2.98 -0.35
C ALA A 135 -17.81 3.29 0.21
N THR A 136 -17.83 4.22 1.15
CA THR A 136 -19.09 4.72 1.73
C THR A 136 -19.91 5.55 0.72
N CYS A 137 -19.26 6.06 -0.34
CA CYS A 137 -19.90 6.86 -1.37
C CYS A 137 -20.33 6.07 -2.62
N ASP A 138 -20.01 4.79 -2.70
CA ASP A 138 -20.47 3.94 -3.79
C ASP A 138 -21.84 3.37 -3.47
N GLN A 139 -22.87 3.80 -4.20
CA GLN A 139 -24.24 3.31 -4.00
C GLN A 139 -24.37 1.80 -4.22
N ALA A 140 -23.51 1.21 -5.06
CA ALA A 140 -23.48 -0.23 -5.27
C ALA A 140 -22.99 -1.01 -4.04
N GLN A 141 -22.33 -0.32 -3.08
CA GLN A 141 -21.94 -0.89 -1.79
C GLN A 141 -22.95 -0.61 -0.68
N VAL A 142 -24.13 -0.09 -1.01
CA VAL A 142 -25.16 0.40 -0.09
C VAL A 142 -24.64 1.59 0.74
N TYR A 143 -25.37 2.69 0.81
CA TYR A 143 -25.01 3.78 1.70
C TYR A 143 -24.99 3.30 3.15
N PRO A 144 -24.01 3.75 3.95
CA PRO A 144 -23.96 3.38 5.35
C PRO A 144 -25.20 3.91 6.07
N PRO A 145 -25.75 3.17 7.04
CA PRO A 145 -26.86 3.62 7.84
C PRO A 145 -26.45 4.81 8.73
N GLY A 146 -27.36 5.76 8.92
CA GLY A 146 -27.18 6.89 9.84
C GLY A 146 -27.20 8.25 9.17
N PRO A 147 -27.16 9.35 9.96
CA PRO A 147 -27.16 10.71 9.44
C PRO A 147 -25.82 11.08 8.82
N GLY A 148 -25.85 11.98 7.87
CA GLY A 148 -24.68 12.53 7.19
C GLY A 148 -24.54 12.05 5.76
N ASP A 149 -23.65 12.71 5.02
CA ASP A 149 -23.33 12.29 3.67
C ASP A 149 -22.32 11.13 3.67
N CYS A 150 -22.10 10.54 2.52
CA CYS A 150 -21.25 9.37 2.36
C CYS A 150 -19.79 9.59 2.80
N ASN A 151 -19.28 10.81 2.73
CA ASN A 151 -17.91 11.13 3.11
C ASN A 151 -17.74 11.33 4.62
N THR A 152 -18.81 11.70 5.30
CA THR A 152 -18.80 12.01 6.74
C THR A 152 -19.34 10.86 7.60
N ASN A 153 -19.99 9.89 6.98
CA ASN A 153 -20.50 8.73 7.70
C ASN A 153 -19.36 7.84 8.23
N PRO A 154 -19.44 7.35 9.47
CA PRO A 154 -18.42 6.47 10.05
C PRO A 154 -18.18 5.20 9.24
N GLY A 155 -19.18 4.68 8.51
CA GLY A 155 -19.03 3.49 7.69
C GLY A 155 -18.55 2.25 8.44
N VAL A 156 -17.89 1.35 7.72
CA VAL A 156 -17.32 0.11 8.25
C VAL A 156 -15.87 0.35 8.71
N GLN A 157 -15.47 -0.24 9.82
CA GLN A 157 -14.06 -0.41 10.14
C GLN A 157 -13.54 -1.67 9.43
N LEU A 158 -12.68 -1.49 8.43
CA LEU A 158 -11.96 -2.60 7.81
C LEU A 158 -10.68 -2.90 8.59
N VAL A 159 -10.53 -4.13 9.03
CA VAL A 159 -9.32 -4.64 9.66
C VAL A 159 -8.78 -5.79 8.84
N VAL A 160 -7.51 -5.69 8.44
CA VAL A 160 -6.79 -6.79 7.79
C VAL A 160 -5.59 -7.15 8.64
N GLN A 161 -5.46 -8.43 8.98
CA GLN A 161 -4.38 -8.85 9.88
C GLN A 161 -3.83 -10.23 9.53
N ASN A 162 -2.55 -10.44 9.85
CA ASN A 162 -1.85 -11.73 9.67
C ASN A 162 -1.98 -12.28 8.24
N ILE A 163 -1.86 -11.43 7.22
CA ILE A 163 -2.20 -11.76 5.84
C ILE A 163 -1.26 -11.11 4.83
N THR A 164 -1.14 -11.70 3.64
CA THR A 164 -0.34 -11.14 2.54
C THR A 164 -1.21 -10.75 1.36
N PHE A 165 -0.95 -9.59 0.76
CA PHE A 165 -1.58 -9.07 -0.44
C PHE A 165 -0.54 -8.94 -1.55
N VAL A 166 -0.74 -9.64 -2.66
CA VAL A 166 0.20 -9.61 -3.79
C VAL A 166 -0.50 -9.37 -5.13
N ASP A 167 0.22 -8.73 -6.04
CA ASP A 167 -0.17 -8.58 -7.43
C ASP A 167 -1.59 -8.01 -7.60
N GLY A 168 -2.03 -7.18 -6.66
CA GLY A 168 -3.26 -6.39 -6.80
C GLY A 168 -3.07 -5.32 -7.87
N ASN A 169 -4.05 -5.16 -8.75
CA ASN A 169 -3.96 -4.21 -9.87
C ASN A 169 -5.22 -3.35 -9.94
N ALA A 170 -5.04 -2.04 -9.78
CA ALA A 170 -6.10 -1.04 -9.91
C ALA A 170 -5.96 -0.18 -11.18
N LYS A 171 -5.09 -0.55 -12.13
CA LYS A 171 -4.94 0.19 -13.40
C LYS A 171 -6.22 0.16 -14.22
N GLY A 172 -6.68 1.35 -14.61
CA GLY A 172 -7.87 1.52 -15.44
C GLY A 172 -9.18 1.11 -14.76
N ILE A 173 -9.21 0.91 -13.44
CA ILE A 173 -10.43 0.55 -12.70
C ILE A 173 -11.23 1.82 -12.40
N PRO A 174 -12.46 1.96 -12.91
CA PRO A 174 -13.26 3.18 -12.77
C PRO A 174 -14.05 3.28 -11.46
N GLU A 175 -14.08 2.22 -10.63
CA GLU A 175 -14.84 2.25 -9.37
C GLU A 175 -14.30 3.33 -8.42
N GLY A 176 -15.23 4.15 -7.90
CA GLY A 176 -14.93 5.27 -7.03
C GLY A 176 -14.70 6.60 -7.74
N GLY A 177 -14.96 6.71 -9.05
CA GLY A 177 -14.79 7.94 -9.85
C GLY A 177 -13.32 8.37 -9.92
N ASN A 178 -13.07 9.66 -10.16
CA ASN A 178 -11.70 10.20 -10.24
C ASN A 178 -10.89 10.02 -8.95
N ASN A 179 -11.56 9.88 -7.80
CA ASN A 179 -10.94 9.61 -6.51
C ASN A 179 -10.80 8.09 -6.23
N GLY A 180 -11.51 7.25 -6.97
CA GLY A 180 -11.49 5.80 -6.81
C GLY A 180 -10.32 5.07 -7.45
N ALA A 181 -9.51 5.79 -8.19
CA ALA A 181 -8.30 5.27 -8.77
C ALA A 181 -7.22 5.11 -7.69
N GLY A 182 -6.52 3.96 -7.70
CA GLY A 182 -5.49 3.62 -6.74
C GLY A 182 -5.90 2.51 -5.77
N GLY A 183 -4.96 2.09 -4.92
CA GLY A 183 -5.16 0.97 -4.02
C GLY A 183 -5.23 -0.37 -4.75
N GLY A 184 -4.10 -0.83 -5.31
CA GLY A 184 -4.05 -2.13 -5.99
C GLY A 184 -4.42 -3.28 -5.06
N ALA A 185 -3.96 -3.25 -3.82
CA ALA A 185 -4.43 -4.19 -2.81
C ALA A 185 -5.72 -3.71 -2.14
N ILE A 186 -5.73 -2.50 -1.57
CA ILE A 186 -6.87 -1.98 -0.80
C ILE A 186 -7.20 -0.55 -1.23
N HIS A 187 -8.41 -0.34 -1.68
CA HIS A 187 -9.03 0.97 -1.77
C HIS A 187 -10.04 1.13 -0.66
N ALA A 188 -9.91 2.21 0.14
CA ALA A 188 -10.83 2.50 1.24
C ALA A 188 -11.22 3.99 1.24
N GLN A 189 -12.47 4.29 0.92
CA GLN A 189 -13.06 5.63 0.99
C GLN A 189 -14.11 5.68 2.09
N GLY A 190 -14.01 6.66 2.99
CA GLY A 190 -14.81 6.68 4.23
C GLY A 190 -14.46 5.52 5.16
N GLY A 191 -15.27 5.31 6.20
CA GLY A 191 -15.00 4.29 7.19
C GLY A 191 -13.63 4.44 7.87
N SER A 192 -13.13 3.40 8.51
CA SER A 192 -11.78 3.38 9.08
C SER A 192 -11.00 2.15 8.63
N LEU A 193 -9.66 2.20 8.74
CA LEU A 193 -8.77 1.14 8.29
C LEU A 193 -7.74 0.82 9.37
N LYS A 194 -7.54 -0.47 9.63
CA LYS A 194 -6.46 -0.99 10.46
C LYS A 194 -5.76 -2.16 9.75
N VAL A 195 -4.45 -2.14 9.74
CA VAL A 195 -3.58 -3.14 9.10
C VAL A 195 -2.57 -3.62 10.13
N VAL A 196 -2.54 -4.91 10.43
CA VAL A 196 -1.67 -5.48 11.48
C VAL A 196 -0.99 -6.73 10.96
N ASN A 197 0.33 -6.83 11.14
CA ASN A 197 1.12 -7.99 10.73
C ASN A 197 0.84 -8.41 9.26
N ALA A 198 0.71 -7.43 8.35
CA ALA A 198 0.38 -7.70 6.96
C ALA A 198 1.54 -7.40 6.02
N ARG A 199 1.53 -8.03 4.84
CA ARG A 199 2.55 -7.85 3.81
C ARG A 199 1.91 -7.45 2.49
N PHE A 200 2.55 -6.53 1.76
CA PHE A 200 2.04 -6.00 0.50
C PHE A 200 3.14 -5.99 -0.56
N PHE A 201 3.01 -6.82 -1.59
CA PHE A 201 4.03 -7.01 -2.62
C PHE A 201 3.45 -6.84 -4.02
N ASN A 202 4.16 -6.10 -4.90
CA ASN A 202 3.84 -5.94 -6.31
C ASN A 202 2.41 -5.42 -6.59
N ASN A 203 1.82 -4.68 -5.67
CA ASN A 203 0.51 -4.09 -5.94
C ASN A 203 0.70 -2.79 -6.74
N VAL A 204 -0.16 -2.57 -7.73
CA VAL A 204 -0.01 -1.47 -8.66
C VAL A 204 -1.31 -0.71 -8.88
N CYS A 205 -1.18 0.56 -9.25
CA CYS A 205 -2.26 1.35 -9.80
C CYS A 205 -1.77 2.15 -11.02
N ASP A 206 -2.63 3.03 -11.57
CA ASP A 206 -2.27 3.80 -12.76
C ASP A 206 -0.98 4.60 -12.57
N ASP A 207 -0.21 4.68 -13.64
CA ASP A 207 1.11 5.31 -13.64
C ASP A 207 1.02 6.86 -13.67
N LEU A 208 -0.14 7.41 -14.03
CA LEU A 208 -0.37 8.83 -14.19
C LEU A 208 -1.65 9.28 -13.47
N GLY A 209 -1.58 10.43 -12.79
CA GLY A 209 -2.70 11.08 -12.12
C GLY A 209 -2.23 11.98 -10.99
N SER A 210 -2.68 13.26 -10.96
CA SER A 210 -2.22 14.26 -10.00
C SER A 210 -2.48 13.84 -8.54
N ASP A 211 -3.69 13.33 -8.26
CA ASP A 211 -4.13 12.92 -6.93
C ASP A 211 -4.35 11.41 -6.80
N LEU A 212 -3.99 10.66 -7.83
CA LEU A 212 -4.11 9.21 -7.87
C LEU A 212 -2.91 8.57 -7.17
N GLY A 213 -3.13 7.58 -6.31
CA GLY A 213 -2.01 6.99 -5.58
C GLY A 213 -2.33 5.73 -4.78
N GLY A 214 -1.28 5.21 -4.12
CA GLY A 214 -1.33 4.02 -3.31
C GLY A 214 -1.28 2.73 -4.11
N GLY A 215 -0.09 2.30 -4.53
CA GLY A 215 0.06 1.02 -5.18
C GLY A 215 -0.50 -0.11 -4.32
N ALA A 216 -0.17 -0.13 -3.04
CA ALA A 216 -0.76 -1.05 -2.09
C ALA A 216 -2.09 -0.51 -1.53
N ILE A 217 -2.08 0.64 -0.86
CA ILE A 217 -3.26 1.15 -0.13
C ILE A 217 -3.57 2.59 -0.53
N ARG A 218 -4.81 2.82 -0.95
CA ARG A 218 -5.42 4.14 -1.10
C ARG A 218 -6.46 4.34 -0.01
N LYS A 219 -6.33 5.43 0.79
CA LYS A 219 -7.33 5.80 1.80
C LYS A 219 -7.79 7.24 1.60
N LEU A 220 -9.09 7.42 1.54
CA LEU A 220 -9.72 8.73 1.44
C LEU A 220 -10.66 8.95 2.63
N ASP A 221 -10.63 10.13 3.24
CA ASP A 221 -11.55 10.52 4.29
C ASP A 221 -11.73 12.04 4.30
N TYR A 222 -12.96 12.49 4.38
CA TYR A 222 -13.29 13.91 4.39
C TYR A 222 -13.96 14.36 5.70
N LEU A 223 -13.98 13.50 6.71
CA LEU A 223 -14.69 13.75 7.98
C LEU A 223 -14.22 15.04 8.65
N VAL A 224 -12.90 15.20 8.79
CA VAL A 224 -12.30 16.38 9.44
C VAL A 224 -12.49 17.63 8.55
N ALA A 225 -12.22 17.51 7.26
CA ALA A 225 -12.38 18.62 6.31
C ALA A 225 -13.82 19.16 6.24
N ALA A 226 -14.81 18.27 6.42
CA ALA A 226 -16.23 18.65 6.48
C ALA A 226 -16.66 19.16 7.86
N GLY A 227 -15.78 19.15 8.88
CA GLY A 227 -16.13 19.50 10.26
C GLY A 227 -17.13 18.54 10.91
N ALA A 228 -17.25 17.32 10.38
CA ALA A 228 -18.28 16.36 10.77
C ALA A 228 -17.85 15.43 11.93
N GLY A 229 -16.60 15.51 12.36
CA GLY A 229 -16.13 14.71 13.49
C GLY A 229 -14.60 14.67 13.63
N PRO A 230 -14.10 13.99 14.66
CA PRO A 230 -12.69 13.84 14.89
C PRO A 230 -12.03 12.95 13.82
N ALA A 231 -10.73 13.12 13.62
CA ALA A 231 -9.95 12.27 12.74
C ALA A 231 -10.09 10.78 13.12
N ARG A 232 -10.17 9.92 12.10
CA ARG A 232 -10.11 8.46 12.23
C ARG A 232 -8.78 7.98 11.67
N PRO A 233 -7.70 7.98 12.46
CA PRO A 233 -6.39 7.65 11.94
C PRO A 233 -6.36 6.20 11.46
N VAL A 234 -5.67 5.98 10.36
CA VAL A 234 -5.30 4.64 9.91
C VAL A 234 -4.19 4.11 10.80
N TRP A 235 -4.29 2.87 11.20
CA TRP A 235 -3.23 2.15 11.91
C TRP A 235 -2.56 1.17 10.96
N ILE A 236 -1.25 1.33 10.79
CA ILE A 236 -0.38 0.37 10.09
C ILE A 236 0.64 -0.12 11.11
N VAL A 237 0.55 -1.39 11.48
CA VAL A 237 1.34 -1.92 12.59
C VAL A 237 2.04 -3.20 12.17
N ASN A 238 3.31 -3.34 12.52
CA ASN A 238 4.12 -4.55 12.25
C ASN A 238 3.95 -5.06 10.81
N SER A 239 3.93 -4.18 9.81
CA SER A 239 3.58 -4.53 8.44
C SER A 239 4.73 -4.26 7.47
N THR A 240 4.72 -4.89 6.31
CA THR A 240 5.76 -4.76 5.29
C THR A 240 5.17 -4.39 3.94
N PHE A 241 5.71 -3.34 3.33
CA PHE A 241 5.37 -2.90 1.98
C PHE A 241 6.62 -2.99 1.11
N GLY A 242 6.71 -4.01 0.25
CA GLY A 242 7.89 -4.31 -0.54
C GLY A 242 8.93 -5.11 0.24
N GLY A 243 10.02 -4.48 0.67
CA GLY A 243 11.02 -5.06 1.58
C GLY A 243 12.21 -5.73 0.90
N LYS A 244 12.20 -5.93 -0.42
CA LYS A 244 13.36 -6.31 -1.24
C LYS A 244 13.12 -5.97 -2.70
N PRO A 245 14.19 -5.86 -3.51
CA PRO A 245 14.06 -5.62 -4.95
C PRO A 245 13.08 -6.58 -5.64
N GLY A 246 12.20 -6.02 -6.48
CA GLY A 246 11.19 -6.77 -7.22
C GLY A 246 9.90 -7.05 -6.44
N LEU A 247 9.77 -6.61 -5.19
CA LEU A 247 8.54 -6.71 -4.39
C LEU A 247 7.88 -5.37 -4.08
N GLY A 248 8.48 -4.26 -4.50
CA GLY A 248 7.93 -2.91 -4.29
C GLY A 248 6.56 -2.72 -4.94
N ASN A 249 5.75 -1.89 -4.32
CA ASN A 249 4.47 -1.46 -4.88
C ASN A 249 4.66 -0.19 -5.71
N SER A 250 3.77 0.08 -6.68
CA SER A 250 3.95 1.19 -7.62
C SER A 250 2.63 1.86 -8.00
N CYS A 251 2.66 3.19 -8.09
CA CYS A 251 1.52 4.00 -8.54
C CYS A 251 1.99 5.39 -9.01
N ALA A 252 1.07 6.21 -9.54
CA ALA A 252 1.36 7.59 -9.89
C ALA A 252 1.92 8.38 -8.70
N ASN A 253 1.29 8.28 -7.52
CA ASN A 253 1.80 8.81 -6.25
C ASN A 253 1.71 7.73 -5.16
N GLY A 254 2.49 7.87 -4.08
CA GLY A 254 2.44 6.93 -2.97
C GLY A 254 2.63 5.49 -3.44
N GLY A 255 3.83 5.11 -3.82
CA GLY A 255 4.09 3.76 -4.31
C GLY A 255 3.51 2.67 -3.40
N ALA A 256 3.62 2.82 -2.08
CA ALA A 256 2.95 1.95 -1.12
C ALA A 256 1.62 2.53 -0.64
N LEU A 257 1.66 3.67 0.05
CA LEU A 257 0.52 4.28 0.75
C LEU A 257 0.17 5.63 0.14
N SER A 258 -1.10 5.88 -0.05
CA SER A 258 -1.59 7.18 -0.46
C SER A 258 -2.89 7.56 0.26
N SER A 259 -3.02 8.84 0.60
CA SER A 259 -4.24 9.35 1.20
C SER A 259 -4.51 10.80 0.90
N ILE A 260 -5.80 11.16 0.96
CA ILE A 260 -6.26 12.55 1.01
C ILE A 260 -7.15 12.72 2.25
N GLY A 261 -6.82 13.70 3.09
CA GLY A 261 -7.58 14.05 4.29
C GLY A 261 -7.49 13.05 5.43
N VAL A 262 -6.43 12.23 5.49
CA VAL A 262 -6.30 11.10 6.43
C VAL A 262 -5.06 11.23 7.30
N SER A 263 -5.22 10.97 8.59
CA SER A 263 -4.12 10.84 9.54
C SER A 263 -3.66 9.39 9.65
N TRP A 264 -2.34 9.19 9.90
CA TRP A 264 -1.74 7.85 9.96
C TRP A 264 -0.90 7.66 11.23
N ASN A 265 -1.01 6.47 11.83
CA ASN A 265 -0.08 5.94 12.79
C ASN A 265 0.59 4.69 12.22
N ILE A 266 1.87 4.82 11.89
CA ILE A 266 2.69 3.75 11.30
C ILE A 266 3.70 3.31 12.36
N ILE A 267 3.64 2.06 12.78
CA ILE A 267 4.42 1.55 13.92
C ILE A 267 5.12 0.24 13.54
N ASN A 268 6.41 0.11 13.85
CA ASN A 268 7.21 -1.11 13.63
C ASN A 268 7.11 -1.64 12.20
N THR A 269 7.08 -0.76 11.21
CA THR A 269 6.70 -1.09 9.83
C THR A 269 7.90 -0.90 8.88
N LEU A 270 8.02 -1.78 7.89
CA LEU A 270 8.98 -1.69 6.81
C LEU A 270 8.31 -1.20 5.53
N LEU A 271 8.78 -0.08 4.98
CA LEU A 271 8.39 0.41 3.65
C LEU A 271 9.65 0.50 2.78
N SER A 272 9.81 -0.42 1.83
CA SER A 272 11.02 -0.52 1.03
C SER A 272 10.75 -0.83 -0.43
N GLU A 273 11.58 -0.26 -1.34
CA GLU A 273 11.52 -0.52 -2.79
C GLU A 273 10.23 -0.02 -3.49
N ASN A 274 9.40 0.80 -2.82
CA ASN A 274 8.17 1.30 -3.42
C ASN A 274 8.45 2.50 -4.33
N THR A 275 7.63 2.70 -5.37
CA THR A 275 7.92 3.70 -6.39
C THR A 275 6.69 4.52 -6.78
N ALA A 276 6.82 5.86 -6.74
CA ALA A 276 5.88 6.79 -7.36
C ALA A 276 6.38 7.13 -8.78
N VAL A 277 5.67 6.65 -9.80
CA VAL A 277 6.12 6.68 -11.20
C VAL A 277 5.56 7.84 -12.02
N GLY A 278 4.62 8.61 -11.49
CA GLY A 278 4.05 9.77 -12.17
C GLY A 278 5.08 10.88 -12.44
N HIS A 279 4.65 11.93 -13.13
CA HIS A 279 5.52 13.05 -13.51
C HIS A 279 4.78 14.39 -13.41
N GLY A 280 5.52 15.44 -13.12
CA GLY A 280 5.01 16.83 -13.09
C GLY A 280 4.32 17.20 -11.79
N ALA A 281 4.42 16.39 -10.75
CA ALA A 281 3.84 16.61 -9.43
C ALA A 281 2.30 16.81 -9.47
N ASN A 282 1.75 17.56 -8.50
CA ASN A 282 0.30 17.80 -8.41
C ASN A 282 -0.23 18.76 -9.50
N SER A 283 0.66 19.52 -10.13
CA SER A 283 0.32 20.32 -11.33
C SER A 283 0.32 19.50 -12.62
N GLY A 284 0.80 18.26 -12.56
CA GLY A 284 0.90 17.32 -13.68
C GLY A 284 0.19 16.00 -13.40
N ASN A 285 0.94 14.90 -13.49
CA ASN A 285 0.44 13.54 -13.40
C ASN A 285 1.08 12.74 -12.25
N GLY A 286 1.40 13.37 -11.13
CA GLY A 286 1.91 12.72 -9.94
C GLY A 286 3.44 12.63 -9.91
N GLY A 287 3.98 11.58 -9.30
CA GLY A 287 5.41 11.36 -9.09
C GLY A 287 5.87 11.65 -7.67
N ASN A 288 4.94 11.80 -6.72
CA ASN A 288 5.23 12.17 -5.34
C ASN A 288 5.04 11.01 -4.37
N GLY A 289 5.88 10.97 -3.32
CA GLY A 289 5.76 10.01 -2.23
C GLY A 289 6.12 8.58 -2.67
N GLY A 290 7.39 8.25 -2.81
CA GLY A 290 7.80 6.91 -3.21
C GLY A 290 7.23 5.82 -2.32
N ALA A 291 7.31 5.98 -1.00
CA ALA A 291 6.60 5.12 -0.05
C ALA A 291 5.24 5.70 0.32
N ILE A 292 5.18 6.95 0.80
CA ILE A 292 3.98 7.56 1.37
C ILE A 292 3.66 8.89 0.68
N TYR A 293 2.43 9.01 0.19
CA TYR A 293 1.81 10.26 -0.25
C TYR A 293 0.66 10.60 0.69
N ASN A 294 0.79 11.67 1.46
CA ASN A 294 -0.21 12.13 2.42
C ASN A 294 -0.54 13.60 2.16
N ASP A 295 -1.70 13.85 1.60
CA ASP A 295 -2.20 15.17 1.26
C ASP A 295 -3.50 15.46 2.01
N GLY A 296 -3.75 16.73 2.31
CA GLY A 296 -4.98 17.18 2.97
C GLY A 296 -4.82 18.50 3.69
N ASN A 297 -5.70 18.77 4.62
CA ASN A 297 -5.66 19.96 5.48
C ASN A 297 -5.17 19.58 6.90
N GLU A 298 -6.08 19.16 7.75
CA GLU A 298 -5.82 18.85 9.16
C GLU A 298 -5.39 17.38 9.32
N ILE A 299 -4.21 17.05 8.81
CA ILE A 299 -3.69 15.68 8.79
C ILE A 299 -2.50 15.53 9.74
N VAL A 300 -2.37 14.35 10.35
CA VAL A 300 -1.26 13.97 11.22
C VAL A 300 -0.63 12.70 10.69
N LEU A 301 0.69 12.71 10.52
CA LEU A 301 1.47 11.52 10.19
C LEU A 301 2.45 11.23 11.32
N ASN A 302 2.27 10.09 11.99
CA ASN A 302 3.20 9.57 12.98
C ASN A 302 3.85 8.30 12.43
N VAL A 303 5.19 8.27 12.39
CA VAL A 303 5.99 7.10 12.02
C VAL A 303 6.88 6.76 13.21
N THR A 304 6.73 5.56 13.77
CA THR A 304 7.41 5.16 15.00
C THR A 304 8.09 3.80 14.83
N SER A 305 9.34 3.69 15.24
CA SER A 305 10.16 2.46 15.20
C SER A 305 10.07 1.74 13.85
N SER A 306 10.19 2.49 12.76
CA SER A 306 9.93 1.99 11.41
C SER A 306 11.13 2.25 10.49
N LEU A 307 11.23 1.49 9.40
CA LEU A 307 12.25 1.65 8.37
C LEU A 307 11.61 2.04 7.04
N LEU A 308 12.09 3.14 6.45
CA LEU A 308 11.76 3.56 5.09
C LEU A 308 13.05 3.57 4.26
N GLU A 309 13.22 2.61 3.35
CA GLU A 309 14.45 2.52 2.58
C GLU A 309 14.24 2.24 1.10
N ASN A 310 15.14 2.75 0.25
CA ASN A 310 15.18 2.48 -1.18
C ASN A 310 13.88 2.79 -1.94
N ASN A 311 13.00 3.64 -1.39
CA ASN A 311 11.80 4.07 -2.09
C ASN A 311 12.13 5.17 -3.08
N LYS A 312 11.42 5.25 -4.20
CA LYS A 312 11.70 6.17 -5.30
C LYS A 312 10.49 7.01 -5.67
N ALA A 313 10.73 8.27 -5.93
CA ALA A 313 9.74 9.19 -6.51
C ALA A 313 10.39 9.98 -7.65
N ASN A 314 9.68 10.13 -8.75
CA ASN A 314 10.19 10.92 -9.86
C ASN A 314 10.23 12.41 -9.53
N GLU A 315 9.29 12.87 -8.67
CA GLU A 315 9.16 14.29 -8.31
C GLU A 315 9.56 14.56 -6.86
N GLY A 316 8.68 14.49 -5.90
CA GLY A 316 8.95 14.90 -4.53
C GLY A 316 8.78 13.82 -3.48
N GLY A 317 9.65 13.83 -2.45
CA GLY A 317 9.49 13.00 -1.26
C GLY A 317 9.57 11.49 -1.53
N SER A 318 10.74 11.00 -1.97
CA SER A 318 10.90 9.56 -2.28
C SER A 318 10.58 8.62 -1.11
N ALA A 319 10.84 9.05 0.14
CA ALA A 319 10.30 8.37 1.31
C ALA A 319 8.88 8.85 1.63
N ILE A 320 8.74 10.16 1.88
CA ILE A 320 7.46 10.75 2.32
C ILE A 320 7.20 12.07 1.60
N PHE A 321 6.03 12.17 0.98
CA PHE A 321 5.42 13.43 0.56
C PHE A 321 4.26 13.73 1.53
N PHE A 322 4.39 14.82 2.31
CA PHE A 322 3.40 15.27 3.27
C PHE A 322 3.03 16.72 2.99
N VAL A 323 1.80 16.96 2.61
CA VAL A 323 1.29 18.31 2.33
C VAL A 323 0.01 18.58 3.10
N SER A 324 0.11 19.49 4.08
CA SER A 324 -1.06 20.09 4.72
C SER A 324 -1.35 21.42 4.03
N ASN A 325 -2.38 21.48 3.17
CA ASN A 325 -2.67 22.60 2.29
C ASN A 325 -2.98 23.90 3.05
N ASN A 326 -3.62 23.79 4.21
CA ASN A 326 -3.89 24.92 5.12
C ASN A 326 -2.81 25.11 6.17
N LYS A 327 -1.74 24.32 6.16
CA LYS A 327 -0.61 24.36 7.12
C LYS A 327 -1.04 24.15 8.57
N THR A 328 -2.02 23.34 8.84
CA THR A 328 -2.44 22.96 10.20
C THR A 328 -1.97 21.58 10.62
N GLY A 329 -1.64 20.72 9.64
CA GLY A 329 -1.17 19.37 9.87
C GLY A 329 0.24 19.26 10.44
N SER A 330 0.58 18.08 10.94
CA SER A 330 1.88 17.79 11.56
C SER A 330 2.43 16.43 11.16
N ILE A 331 3.76 16.32 11.15
CA ILE A 331 4.48 15.08 10.89
C ILE A 331 5.52 14.86 11.98
N THR A 332 5.55 13.64 12.53
CA THR A 332 6.51 13.21 13.57
C THR A 332 7.11 11.86 13.19
N ILE A 333 8.43 11.78 13.22
CA ILE A 333 9.21 10.56 12.98
C ILE A 333 9.97 10.25 14.28
N THR A 334 9.66 9.11 14.91
CA THR A 334 10.23 8.72 16.20
C THR A 334 10.91 7.37 16.12
N ASP A 335 12.11 7.22 16.71
CA ASP A 335 12.86 5.95 16.80
C ASP A 335 12.96 5.20 15.46
N SER A 336 13.04 5.93 14.35
CA SER A 336 12.92 5.40 13.01
C SER A 336 14.16 5.66 12.17
N LEU A 337 14.33 4.85 11.11
CA LEU A 337 15.41 4.97 10.17
C LEU A 337 14.87 5.23 8.77
N THR A 338 15.41 6.23 8.07
CA THR A 338 15.19 6.40 6.63
C THR A 338 16.54 6.46 5.92
N ARG A 339 16.69 5.69 4.84
CA ARG A 339 17.94 5.64 4.07
C ARG A 339 17.73 5.19 2.63
N GLY A 340 18.68 5.52 1.76
CA GLY A 340 18.66 5.06 0.38
C GLY A 340 17.47 5.55 -0.44
N ASN A 341 16.73 6.56 0.02
CA ASN A 341 15.63 7.17 -0.69
C ASN A 341 16.19 8.30 -1.55
N PRO A 342 16.35 8.13 -2.87
CA PRO A 342 17.05 9.11 -3.71
C PRO A 342 16.23 10.40 -3.83
N ARG A 343 16.90 11.51 -4.05
CA ARG A 343 16.24 12.76 -4.38
C ARG A 343 15.52 12.65 -5.72
N GLY A 344 14.24 13.03 -5.73
CA GLY A 344 13.52 13.35 -6.96
C GLY A 344 13.86 14.76 -7.46
N THR A 345 12.92 15.43 -8.10
CA THR A 345 13.12 16.81 -8.59
C THR A 345 13.22 17.80 -7.45
N PHE A 346 12.43 17.60 -6.38
CA PHE A 346 12.42 18.47 -5.20
C PHE A 346 12.30 17.68 -3.89
N GLU A 347 12.77 18.29 -2.80
CA GLU A 347 12.65 17.79 -1.43
C GLU A 347 12.76 18.96 -0.43
N THR A 348 12.34 18.76 0.81
CA THR A 348 12.55 19.72 1.89
C THR A 348 14.06 19.80 2.22
N PRO A 349 14.67 21.00 2.30
CA PRO A 349 16.05 21.16 2.73
C PRO A 349 16.35 20.40 4.03
N ASP A 350 17.51 19.78 4.11
CA ASP A 350 18.02 19.03 5.28
C ASP A 350 17.19 17.78 5.68
N LEU A 351 16.21 17.40 4.85
CA LEU A 351 15.39 16.19 5.04
C LEU A 351 15.44 15.29 3.79
N PRO A 352 16.52 14.52 3.59
CA PRO A 352 16.67 13.63 2.44
C PRO A 352 15.50 12.69 2.25
N GLY A 353 14.93 12.68 1.03
CA GLY A 353 13.79 11.84 0.68
C GLY A 353 12.42 12.31 1.20
N PHE A 354 12.35 13.49 1.82
CA PHE A 354 11.09 14.06 2.31
C PHE A 354 10.71 15.33 1.54
N TYR A 355 9.42 15.51 1.31
CA TYR A 355 8.82 16.79 0.99
C TYR A 355 7.71 17.08 1.98
N VAL A 356 7.84 18.19 2.74
CA VAL A 356 6.96 18.51 3.87
C VAL A 356 6.45 19.93 3.80
N ILE A 357 5.12 20.08 3.76
CA ILE A 357 4.40 21.33 4.04
C ILE A 357 3.50 21.07 5.24
N ALA A 358 3.81 21.66 6.38
CA ALA A 358 3.12 21.43 7.65
C ALA A 358 3.03 22.72 8.47
N LYS A 359 2.36 22.66 9.64
CA LYS A 359 2.25 23.77 10.61
C LYS A 359 3.61 24.17 11.16
N GLN A 360 4.45 23.20 11.42
CA GLN A 360 5.82 23.34 11.92
C GLN A 360 6.73 22.41 11.11
N PRO A 361 8.05 22.62 11.12
CA PRO A 361 8.99 21.66 10.58
C PRO A 361 8.72 20.25 11.12
N ALA A 362 9.03 19.22 10.31
CA ALA A 362 8.90 17.84 10.72
C ALA A 362 9.65 17.59 12.04
N GLN A 363 9.00 16.94 13.00
CA GLN A 363 9.61 16.56 14.26
C GLN A 363 10.36 15.24 14.06
N ILE A 364 11.66 15.26 14.24
CA ILE A 364 12.55 14.10 14.13
C ILE A 364 13.07 13.78 15.52
N VAL A 365 12.61 12.68 16.12
CA VAL A 365 12.92 12.29 17.50
C VAL A 365 13.64 10.96 17.49
N ASN A 366 14.86 10.90 18.03
CA ASN A 366 15.71 9.70 18.10
C ASN A 366 15.80 8.93 16.76
N SER A 367 15.70 9.65 15.63
CA SER A 367 15.59 9.05 14.30
C SER A 367 16.75 9.49 13.42
N GLN A 368 17.08 8.66 12.43
CA GLN A 368 18.11 8.94 11.44
C GLN A 368 17.47 9.11 10.07
N ILE A 369 17.70 10.28 9.46
CA ILE A 369 17.26 10.60 8.11
C ILE A 369 18.50 10.70 7.22
N MET A 370 18.73 9.67 6.42
CA MET A 370 19.92 9.54 5.57
C MET A 370 19.56 9.43 4.10
N ARG A 371 20.47 9.88 3.22
CA ARG A 371 20.32 9.66 1.79
C ARG A 371 20.70 8.25 1.40
#